data_54c3de082a2bb8aec2a3356e4124ccc5
#
_entry.id   54c3de082a2bb8aec2a3356e4124ccc5
#
_cell.length_a   1.000
_cell.length_b   1.000
_cell.length_c   1.000
_cell.angle_alpha   90.00
_cell.angle_beta   90.00
_cell.angle_gamma   90.00
#
_symmetry.space_group_name_H-M   'P 1'
#
loop_
_entity.id
_entity.type
_entity.pdbx_description
1 polymer ?
#
loop_
_entity_poly.entity_id
_entity_poly.type
_entity_poly.pdbx_seq_one_letter_code
_entity_poly.pdbx_strand_id
1 'polypeptide(L)'
;METHKILFESLDKAEKHFEAGEIRLAQKIVNEVSRTIKAEGKVSNKLRHRFNFMSAQSRYFNDISSFATNPKRNEIIQDIESLIANPHENPKKQAHKIHELQTKWQLLDQTSKPAGRELWITFKTLTDKAWEPCAEYYEELKKIKISNAKEREKIIESLIQYTNDNEDKWPGLIDMSKFLSKSFQSWQNYAPVLDEDFSKLKSAYQEARKPINNAIREQETKNFKIKESLIERVKQINDEDTQSCIQKYQKIKREYQNVGPAGKKNEPILWKKLNGAADRFYEADKALINDELIVINNLLDMLQKDDC
;
A
#
# COMPACT_ATOMS: atom_id res chain seq x y z
N MET A 1 10.55 59.56 12.51
CA MET A 1 11.13 59.20 13.85
C MET A 1 10.69 57.78 14.28
N GLU A 2 9.48 57.38 14.00
CA GLU A 2 8.94 56.08 14.41
C GLU A 2 9.67 54.88 13.74
N THR A 3 9.97 54.97 12.46
CA THR A 3 10.69 53.92 11.71
C THR A 3 12.08 53.64 12.28
N HIS A 4 12.82 54.68 12.67
CA HIS A 4 14.15 54.52 13.26
C HIS A 4 14.07 53.79 14.62
N LYS A 5 13.03 54.02 15.43
CA LYS A 5 12.82 53.32 16.70
C LYS A 5 12.57 51.83 16.46
N ILE A 6 11.71 51.51 15.50
CA ILE A 6 11.41 50.12 15.11
C ILE A 6 12.67 49.40 14.63
N LEU A 7 13.52 50.09 13.84
CA LEU A 7 14.77 49.47 13.36
C LEU A 7 15.78 49.22 14.49
N PHE A 8 15.86 50.12 15.51
CA PHE A 8 16.67 49.85 16.69
C PHE A 8 16.16 48.66 17.49
N GLU A 9 14.84 48.57 17.73
CA GLU A 9 14.22 47.43 18.43
C GLU A 9 14.45 46.12 17.67
N SER A 10 14.42 46.16 16.33
CA SER A 10 14.71 44.99 15.50
C SER A 10 16.17 44.54 15.63
N LEU A 11 17.13 45.51 15.64
CA LEU A 11 18.55 45.17 15.84
C LEU A 11 18.83 44.63 17.25
N ASP A 12 18.12 45.13 18.27
CA ASP A 12 18.24 44.62 19.64
C ASP A 12 17.66 43.20 19.77
N LYS A 13 16.59 42.87 19.01
CA LYS A 13 16.09 41.51 18.89
C LYS A 13 17.10 40.61 18.18
N ALA A 14 17.73 41.09 17.11
CA ALA A 14 18.74 40.32 16.39
C ALA A 14 19.93 40.02 17.29
N GLU A 15 20.37 40.95 18.13
CA GLU A 15 21.45 40.73 19.09
C GLU A 15 21.09 39.61 20.09
N LYS A 16 19.91 39.67 20.69
CA LYS A 16 19.43 38.63 21.61
C LYS A 16 19.40 37.23 20.96
N HIS A 17 18.98 37.14 19.68
CA HIS A 17 19.02 35.88 18.93
C HIS A 17 20.45 35.41 18.66
N PHE A 18 21.40 36.33 18.38
CA PHE A 18 22.82 35.99 18.26
C PHE A 18 23.39 35.43 19.58
N GLU A 19 23.06 36.07 20.70
CA GLU A 19 23.48 35.65 22.07
C GLU A 19 22.87 34.27 22.44
N ALA A 20 21.62 34.00 22.04
CA ALA A 20 20.94 32.74 22.24
C ALA A 20 21.40 31.61 21.29
N GLY A 21 22.32 31.92 20.32
CA GLY A 21 22.76 30.96 19.32
C GLY A 21 21.77 30.70 18.18
N GLU A 22 20.69 31.47 18.12
CA GLU A 22 19.65 31.38 17.08
C GLU A 22 20.05 32.19 15.81
N ILE A 23 21.21 31.82 15.25
CA ILE A 23 21.91 32.56 14.20
C ILE A 23 21.04 32.88 12.99
N ARG A 24 20.23 31.93 12.52
CA ARG A 24 19.36 32.12 11.34
C ARG A 24 18.27 33.16 11.57
N LEU A 25 17.66 33.20 12.76
CA LEU A 25 16.65 34.20 13.13
C LEU A 25 17.28 35.60 13.19
N ALA A 26 18.43 35.70 13.85
CA ALA A 26 19.20 36.94 13.91
C ALA A 26 19.54 37.46 12.51
N GLN A 27 20.07 36.62 11.63
CA GLN A 27 20.44 36.98 10.25
C GLN A 27 19.24 37.43 9.40
N LYS A 28 18.07 36.75 9.58
CA LYS A 28 16.82 37.14 8.91
C LYS A 28 16.46 38.57 9.30
N ILE A 29 16.49 38.92 10.58
CA ILE A 29 16.18 40.27 11.08
C ILE A 29 17.18 41.30 10.54
N VAL A 30 18.48 41.01 10.59
CA VAL A 30 19.52 41.92 10.04
C VAL A 30 19.32 42.16 8.56
N ASN A 31 18.94 41.15 7.77
CA ASN A 31 18.65 41.29 6.34
C ASN A 31 17.38 42.13 6.08
N GLU A 32 16.34 41.99 6.88
CA GLU A 32 15.13 42.80 6.81
C GLU A 32 15.44 44.28 7.11
N VAL A 33 16.19 44.54 8.19
CA VAL A 33 16.67 45.88 8.53
C VAL A 33 17.52 46.46 7.40
N SER A 34 18.40 45.67 6.76
CA SER A 34 19.20 46.10 5.60
C SER A 34 18.35 46.57 4.43
N ARG A 35 17.26 45.82 4.12
CA ARG A 35 16.31 46.19 3.05
C ARG A 35 15.60 47.51 3.35
N THR A 36 15.15 47.68 4.59
CA THR A 36 14.46 48.90 5.03
C THR A 36 15.39 50.12 5.00
N ILE A 37 16.64 50.00 5.49
CA ILE A 37 17.65 51.07 5.44
C ILE A 37 17.95 51.48 3.98
N LYS A 38 18.04 50.51 3.06
CA LYS A 38 18.24 50.78 1.64
C LYS A 38 17.06 51.52 1.00
N ALA A 39 15.84 51.18 1.41
CA ALA A 39 14.62 51.82 0.91
C ALA A 39 14.46 53.26 1.42
N GLU A 40 14.82 53.52 2.68
CA GLU A 40 14.72 54.86 3.28
C GLU A 40 15.84 55.86 2.82
N GLY A 41 16.97 55.34 2.38
CA GLY A 41 18.10 56.11 1.84
C GLY A 41 18.91 56.86 2.90
N LYS A 42 18.30 57.65 3.77
CA LYS A 42 18.98 58.42 4.84
C LYS A 42 18.53 57.94 6.21
N VAL A 43 19.48 57.40 6.98
CA VAL A 43 19.28 57.00 8.38
C VAL A 43 20.27 57.67 9.29
N SER A 44 19.96 57.77 10.60
CA SER A 44 20.86 58.41 11.58
C SER A 44 22.21 57.67 11.66
N ASN A 45 23.28 58.42 11.92
CA ASN A 45 24.63 57.81 12.07
C ASN A 45 24.66 56.73 13.17
N LYS A 46 23.92 56.93 14.25
CA LYS A 46 23.81 55.98 15.35
C LYS A 46 23.18 54.63 14.90
N LEU A 47 22.09 54.70 14.11
CA LEU A 47 21.44 53.50 13.56
C LEU A 47 22.36 52.82 12.55
N ARG A 48 23.03 53.57 11.68
CA ARG A 48 23.98 53.01 10.71
C ARG A 48 25.15 52.29 11.41
N HIS A 49 25.65 52.85 12.50
CA HIS A 49 26.74 52.23 13.24
C HIS A 49 26.29 50.90 13.88
N ARG A 50 25.10 50.90 14.50
CA ARG A 50 24.50 49.68 15.10
C ARG A 50 24.25 48.60 14.06
N PHE A 51 23.68 48.97 12.91
CA PHE A 51 23.46 48.08 11.79
C PHE A 51 24.77 47.51 11.25
N ASN A 52 25.81 48.34 11.06
CA ASN A 52 27.11 47.87 10.59
C ASN A 52 27.73 46.84 11.55
N PHE A 53 27.60 47.05 12.85
CA PHE A 53 28.05 46.10 13.86
C PHE A 53 27.31 44.76 13.76
N MET A 54 25.97 44.76 13.73
CA MET A 54 25.15 43.56 13.57
C MET A 54 25.41 42.86 12.23
N SER A 55 25.61 43.59 11.16
CA SER A 55 25.95 43.10 9.84
C SER A 55 27.34 42.44 9.80
N ALA A 56 28.31 42.97 10.53
CA ALA A 56 29.64 42.37 10.68
C ALA A 56 29.55 41.05 11.46
N GLN A 57 28.78 41.03 12.54
CA GLN A 57 28.52 39.81 13.32
C GLN A 57 27.83 38.74 12.49
N SER A 58 26.83 39.11 11.70
CA SER A 58 26.14 38.23 10.75
C SER A 58 27.11 37.63 9.72
N ARG A 59 28.01 38.42 9.15
CA ARG A 59 29.05 37.96 8.23
C ARG A 59 30.01 36.98 8.88
N TYR A 60 30.49 37.28 10.09
CA TYR A 60 31.38 36.43 10.86
C TYR A 60 30.77 35.01 11.06
N PHE A 61 29.51 34.91 11.49
CA PHE A 61 28.83 33.63 11.63
C PHE A 61 28.63 32.91 10.27
N ASN A 62 28.40 33.66 9.19
CA ASN A 62 28.33 33.13 7.83
C ASN A 62 29.68 32.52 7.40
N ASP A 63 30.77 33.17 7.71
CA ASP A 63 32.12 32.73 7.33
C ASP A 63 32.53 31.48 8.11
N ILE A 64 32.28 31.45 9.40
CA ILE A 64 32.49 30.24 10.21
C ILE A 64 31.64 29.07 9.69
N SER A 65 30.35 29.31 9.43
CA SER A 65 29.47 28.27 8.89
C SER A 65 29.96 27.77 7.54
N SER A 66 30.42 28.64 6.67
CA SER A 66 30.97 28.25 5.36
C SER A 66 32.28 27.49 5.49
N PHE A 67 33.19 27.96 6.39
CA PHE A 67 34.45 27.28 6.66
C PHE A 67 34.22 25.84 7.17
N ALA A 68 33.25 25.62 8.04
CA ALA A 68 32.93 24.31 8.59
C ALA A 68 32.25 23.36 7.59
N THR A 69 31.47 23.90 6.62
CA THR A 69 30.60 23.08 5.73
C THR A 69 31.13 22.91 4.32
N ASN A 70 31.95 23.85 3.79
CA ASN A 70 32.49 23.75 2.43
C ASN A 70 33.37 22.52 2.21
N PRO A 71 34.22 22.08 3.18
CA PRO A 71 34.96 20.82 3.02
C PRO A 71 34.01 19.62 2.76
N LYS A 72 32.91 19.52 3.53
CA LYS A 72 31.92 18.44 3.35
C LYS A 72 31.18 18.54 1.99
N ARG A 73 30.95 19.75 1.49
CA ARG A 73 30.39 19.95 0.14
C ARG A 73 31.38 19.51 -0.94
N ASN A 74 32.66 19.81 -0.77
CA ASN A 74 33.72 19.36 -1.70
C ASN A 74 33.85 17.82 -1.69
N GLU A 75 33.71 17.15 -0.55
CA GLU A 75 33.63 15.69 -0.47
C GLU A 75 32.46 15.14 -1.30
N ILE A 76 31.27 15.77 -1.18
CA ILE A 76 30.11 15.36 -2.00
C ILE A 76 30.40 15.58 -3.50
N ILE A 77 31.06 16.67 -3.88
CA ILE A 77 31.44 16.93 -5.28
C ILE A 77 32.41 15.83 -5.77
N GLN A 78 33.43 15.48 -4.98
CA GLN A 78 34.37 14.40 -5.31
C GLN A 78 33.69 13.04 -5.44
N ASP A 79 32.69 12.77 -4.56
CA ASP A 79 31.88 11.54 -4.66
C ASP A 79 31.10 11.50 -5.99
N ILE A 80 30.54 12.63 -6.43
CA ILE A 80 29.83 12.72 -7.72
C ILE A 80 30.80 12.57 -8.90
N GLU A 81 31.98 13.20 -8.85
CA GLU A 81 33.02 13.05 -9.88
C GLU A 81 33.47 11.58 -9.99
N SER A 82 33.65 10.91 -8.86
CA SER A 82 33.98 9.49 -8.82
C SER A 82 32.86 8.63 -9.44
N LEU A 83 31.59 8.99 -9.20
CA LEU A 83 30.43 8.32 -9.76
C LEU A 83 30.29 8.56 -11.27
N ILE A 84 30.74 9.70 -11.80
CA ILE A 84 30.83 9.98 -13.24
C ILE A 84 31.95 9.17 -13.88
N ALA A 85 33.10 9.08 -13.22
CA ALA A 85 34.26 8.33 -13.75
C ALA A 85 34.00 6.81 -13.78
N ASN A 86 33.26 6.29 -12.79
CA ASN A 86 32.93 4.87 -12.63
C ASN A 86 31.42 4.69 -12.38
N PRO A 87 30.57 4.84 -13.40
CA PRO A 87 29.13 4.71 -13.24
C PRO A 87 28.74 3.25 -12.92
N HIS A 88 27.70 3.09 -12.12
CA HIS A 88 27.14 1.78 -11.87
C HIS A 88 26.50 1.20 -13.14
N GLU A 89 26.74 -0.08 -13.44
CA GLU A 89 26.07 -0.78 -14.55
C GLU A 89 24.53 -0.79 -14.39
N ASN A 90 24.04 -0.82 -13.15
CA ASN A 90 22.60 -0.80 -12.88
C ASN A 90 22.11 0.64 -12.70
N PRO A 91 21.27 1.17 -13.63
CA PRO A 91 20.76 2.54 -13.58
C PRO A 91 20.02 2.90 -12.29
N LYS A 92 19.35 1.92 -11.65
CA LYS A 92 18.67 2.14 -10.36
C LYS A 92 19.66 2.40 -9.22
N LYS A 93 20.78 1.67 -9.19
CA LYS A 93 21.84 1.88 -8.19
C LYS A 93 22.52 3.22 -8.41
N GLN A 94 22.79 3.58 -9.67
CA GLN A 94 23.34 4.87 -10.05
C GLN A 94 22.41 6.00 -9.55
N ALA A 95 21.14 5.97 -9.91
CA ALA A 95 20.16 6.95 -9.49
C ALA A 95 20.02 7.05 -7.96
N HIS A 96 20.02 5.92 -7.27
CA HIS A 96 19.97 5.89 -5.81
C HIS A 96 21.16 6.63 -5.18
N LYS A 97 22.37 6.38 -5.70
CA LYS A 97 23.58 7.04 -5.20
C LYS A 97 23.56 8.55 -5.45
N ILE A 98 23.08 8.98 -6.62
CA ILE A 98 22.89 10.40 -6.92
C ILE A 98 21.91 11.05 -5.92
N HIS A 99 20.76 10.43 -5.68
CA HIS A 99 19.77 10.95 -4.72
C HIS A 99 20.31 10.99 -3.28
N GLU A 100 21.12 10.01 -2.88
CA GLU A 100 21.80 10.03 -1.58
C GLU A 100 22.70 11.28 -1.45
N LEU A 101 23.51 11.58 -2.46
CA LEU A 101 24.39 12.74 -2.49
C LEU A 101 23.61 14.06 -2.53
N GLN A 102 22.52 14.12 -3.30
CA GLN A 102 21.61 15.26 -3.30
C GLN A 102 20.97 15.50 -1.93
N THR A 103 20.57 14.44 -1.23
CA THR A 103 20.00 14.52 0.12
C THR A 103 21.03 15.04 1.12
N LYS A 104 22.27 14.54 1.06
CA LYS A 104 23.39 15.05 1.88
C LYS A 104 23.63 16.54 1.65
N TRP A 105 23.62 16.98 0.39
CA TRP A 105 23.77 18.38 0.06
C TRP A 105 22.63 19.24 0.62
N GLN A 106 21.39 18.83 0.42
CA GLN A 106 20.21 19.52 0.96
C GLN A 106 20.26 19.64 2.49
N LEU A 107 20.70 18.59 3.17
CA LEU A 107 20.85 18.60 4.62
C LEU A 107 21.88 19.65 5.07
N LEU A 108 23.01 19.76 4.38
CA LEU A 108 24.01 20.81 4.65
C LEU A 108 23.43 22.20 4.42
N ASP A 109 22.65 22.41 3.36
CA ASP A 109 22.02 23.71 3.08
C ASP A 109 20.90 24.05 4.08
N GLN A 110 20.23 23.04 4.65
CA GLN A 110 19.23 23.25 5.70
C GLN A 110 19.86 23.53 7.08
N THR A 111 20.96 22.90 7.41
CA THR A 111 21.58 22.99 8.73
C THR A 111 22.63 24.09 8.86
N SER A 112 23.12 24.61 7.72
CA SER A 112 24.13 25.65 7.67
C SER A 112 23.78 26.75 6.66
N LYS A 113 24.69 27.71 6.41
CA LYS A 113 24.55 28.67 5.31
C LYS A 113 24.48 27.90 3.99
N PRO A 114 23.50 28.21 3.10
CA PRO A 114 23.44 27.63 1.76
C PRO A 114 24.75 27.84 0.98
N ALA A 115 25.04 26.90 0.06
CA ALA A 115 26.21 26.98 -0.79
C ALA A 115 26.23 28.29 -1.62
N GLY A 116 27.43 28.79 -1.88
CA GLY A 116 27.62 29.90 -2.83
C GLY A 116 27.18 29.48 -4.24
N ARG A 117 26.77 30.47 -5.07
CA ARG A 117 26.23 30.22 -6.41
C ARG A 117 27.17 29.37 -7.29
N GLU A 118 28.46 29.61 -7.26
CA GLU A 118 29.43 28.85 -8.07
C GLU A 118 29.48 27.37 -7.66
N LEU A 119 29.59 27.12 -6.36
CA LEU A 119 29.66 25.76 -5.83
C LEU A 119 28.36 25.00 -6.09
N TRP A 120 27.20 25.68 -6.01
CA TRP A 120 25.92 25.10 -6.34
C TRP A 120 25.77 24.77 -7.83
N ILE A 121 26.26 25.66 -8.73
CA ILE A 121 26.26 25.41 -10.18
C ILE A 121 27.15 24.20 -10.49
N THR A 122 28.34 24.10 -9.90
CA THR A 122 29.25 22.96 -10.06
C THR A 122 28.55 21.67 -9.61
N PHE A 123 27.97 21.66 -8.41
CA PHE A 123 27.22 20.49 -7.90
C PHE A 123 26.10 20.08 -8.83
N LYS A 124 25.29 21.04 -9.30
CA LYS A 124 24.19 20.77 -10.22
C LYS A 124 24.67 20.18 -11.54
N THR A 125 25.66 20.81 -12.16
CA THR A 125 26.20 20.36 -13.45
C THR A 125 26.78 18.94 -13.37
N LEU A 126 27.50 18.64 -12.30
CA LEU A 126 28.06 17.29 -12.08
C LEU A 126 26.96 16.27 -11.80
N THR A 127 25.92 16.67 -11.05
CA THR A 127 24.75 15.80 -10.79
C THR A 127 24.01 15.49 -12.09
N ASP A 128 23.76 16.48 -12.94
CA ASP A 128 23.11 16.31 -14.24
C ASP A 128 23.95 15.36 -15.12
N LYS A 129 25.28 15.52 -15.15
CA LYS A 129 26.20 14.63 -15.88
C LYS A 129 26.21 13.21 -15.32
N ALA A 130 26.20 13.03 -14.01
CA ALA A 130 26.12 11.71 -13.37
C ALA A 130 24.80 10.99 -13.68
N TRP A 131 23.75 11.74 -14.03
CA TRP A 131 22.42 11.21 -14.38
C TRP A 131 22.33 10.70 -15.83
N GLU A 132 23.20 11.13 -16.75
CA GLU A 132 23.16 10.78 -18.18
C GLU A 132 23.03 9.25 -18.41
N PRO A 133 23.80 8.37 -17.71
CA PRO A 133 23.67 6.92 -17.90
C PRO A 133 22.30 6.35 -17.48
N CYS A 134 21.53 7.10 -16.69
CA CYS A 134 20.21 6.70 -16.23
C CYS A 134 19.07 7.18 -17.14
N ALA A 135 19.31 8.20 -17.95
CA ALA A 135 18.28 8.94 -18.68
C ALA A 135 17.42 8.03 -19.57
N GLU A 136 18.04 7.22 -20.43
CA GLU A 136 17.34 6.31 -21.33
C GLU A 136 16.48 5.30 -20.56
N TYR A 137 17.03 4.69 -19.52
CA TYR A 137 16.30 3.73 -18.69
C TYR A 137 15.03 4.36 -18.06
N TYR A 138 15.15 5.58 -17.51
CA TYR A 138 14.01 6.22 -16.86
C TYR A 138 12.99 6.76 -17.87
N GLU A 139 13.40 7.17 -19.06
CA GLU A 139 12.48 7.52 -20.15
C GLU A 139 11.71 6.29 -20.64
N GLU A 140 12.36 5.15 -20.82
CA GLU A 140 11.66 3.90 -21.14
C GLU A 140 10.72 3.45 -20.03
N LEU A 141 11.17 3.49 -18.79
CA LEU A 141 10.33 3.17 -17.64
C LEU A 141 9.09 4.08 -17.59
N LYS A 142 9.23 5.36 -17.91
CA LYS A 142 8.10 6.30 -17.99
C LYS A 142 7.11 5.90 -19.09
N LYS A 143 7.58 5.52 -20.26
CA LYS A 143 6.74 5.02 -21.37
C LYS A 143 5.99 3.74 -20.94
N ILE A 144 6.67 2.81 -20.29
CA ILE A 144 6.07 1.59 -19.75
C ILE A 144 4.98 1.93 -18.73
N LYS A 145 5.24 2.84 -17.79
CA LYS A 145 4.26 3.27 -16.77
C LYS A 145 3.00 3.86 -17.40
N ILE A 146 3.17 4.69 -18.44
CA ILE A 146 2.04 5.29 -19.19
C ILE A 146 1.25 4.22 -19.95
N SER A 147 1.94 3.28 -20.59
CA SER A 147 1.30 2.15 -21.28
C SER A 147 0.53 1.27 -20.31
N ASN A 148 1.13 0.95 -19.15
CA ASN A 148 0.47 0.17 -18.11
C ASN A 148 -0.79 0.86 -17.57
N ALA A 149 -0.78 2.19 -17.43
CA ALA A 149 -1.95 2.94 -17.00
C ALA A 149 -3.12 2.77 -18.00
N LYS A 150 -2.85 2.87 -19.30
CA LYS A 150 -3.84 2.64 -20.36
C LYS A 150 -4.41 1.21 -20.35
N GLU A 151 -3.55 0.21 -20.14
CA GLU A 151 -4.02 -1.18 -20.05
C GLU A 151 -4.88 -1.41 -18.78
N ARG A 152 -4.56 -0.75 -17.67
CA ARG A 152 -5.42 -0.75 -16.48
C ARG A 152 -6.77 -0.07 -16.69
N GLU A 153 -6.81 1.01 -17.47
CA GLU A 153 -8.08 1.65 -17.88
C GLU A 153 -8.94 0.67 -18.68
N LYS A 154 -8.39 -0.05 -19.66
CA LYS A 154 -9.12 -1.10 -20.39
C LYS A 154 -9.67 -2.21 -19.49
N ILE A 155 -8.93 -2.59 -18.45
CA ILE A 155 -9.42 -3.57 -17.48
C ILE A 155 -10.63 -3.01 -16.71
N ILE A 156 -10.59 -1.74 -16.31
CA ILE A 156 -11.71 -1.07 -15.66
C ILE A 156 -12.92 -1.02 -16.59
N GLU A 157 -12.72 -0.63 -17.85
CA GLU A 157 -13.76 -0.63 -18.87
C GLU A 157 -14.38 -2.03 -19.06
N SER A 158 -13.55 -3.08 -19.08
CA SER A 158 -14.03 -4.46 -19.21
C SER A 158 -14.87 -4.91 -18.01
N LEU A 159 -14.56 -4.43 -16.79
CA LEU A 159 -15.35 -4.70 -15.59
C LEU A 159 -16.71 -3.98 -15.65
N ILE A 160 -16.72 -2.73 -16.10
CA ILE A 160 -17.95 -1.95 -16.28
C ILE A 160 -18.83 -2.59 -17.37
N GLN A 161 -18.25 -2.94 -18.51
CA GLN A 161 -18.96 -3.60 -19.59
C GLN A 161 -19.55 -4.94 -19.14
N TYR A 162 -18.75 -5.76 -18.43
CA TYR A 162 -19.26 -7.02 -17.88
C TYR A 162 -20.45 -6.82 -16.94
N THR A 163 -20.44 -5.76 -16.14
CA THR A 163 -21.56 -5.40 -15.28
C THR A 163 -22.78 -5.06 -16.10
N ASN A 164 -22.66 -4.13 -17.08
CA ASN A 164 -23.75 -3.69 -17.93
C ASN A 164 -24.39 -4.83 -18.73
N ASP A 165 -23.56 -5.79 -19.19
CA ASP A 165 -24.06 -6.94 -19.97
C ASP A 165 -24.79 -7.99 -19.12
N ASN A 166 -24.59 -7.97 -17.80
CA ASN A 166 -25.07 -9.04 -16.92
C ASN A 166 -25.92 -8.58 -15.72
N GLU A 167 -26.13 -7.27 -15.53
CA GLU A 167 -26.86 -6.76 -14.35
C GLU A 167 -28.32 -7.24 -14.27
N ASP A 168 -28.98 -7.48 -15.40
CA ASP A 168 -30.32 -8.03 -15.45
C ASP A 168 -30.36 -9.53 -15.08
N LYS A 169 -29.31 -10.27 -15.44
CA LYS A 169 -29.19 -11.70 -15.17
C LYS A 169 -27.74 -12.12 -15.03
N TRP A 170 -27.26 -12.13 -13.80
CA TRP A 170 -25.90 -12.51 -13.48
C TRP A 170 -25.58 -13.97 -13.87
N PRO A 171 -24.38 -14.24 -14.42
CA PRO A 171 -23.85 -15.58 -14.66
C PRO A 171 -23.69 -16.38 -13.36
N GLY A 172 -23.32 -17.68 -13.49
CA GLY A 172 -23.00 -18.51 -12.35
C GLY A 172 -21.87 -17.96 -11.49
N LEU A 173 -21.93 -18.21 -10.17
CA LEU A 173 -20.95 -17.71 -9.19
C LEU A 173 -19.51 -18.05 -9.57
N ILE A 174 -19.28 -19.26 -10.12
CA ILE A 174 -17.95 -19.73 -10.55
C ILE A 174 -17.43 -18.85 -11.71
N ASP A 175 -18.28 -18.49 -12.66
CA ASP A 175 -17.88 -17.70 -13.82
C ASP A 175 -17.57 -16.24 -13.44
N MET A 176 -18.39 -15.65 -12.58
CA MET A 176 -18.12 -14.32 -12.01
C MET A 176 -16.79 -14.32 -11.24
N SER A 177 -16.54 -15.34 -10.43
CA SER A 177 -15.30 -15.46 -9.65
C SER A 177 -14.07 -15.65 -10.55
N LYS A 178 -14.18 -16.46 -11.60
CA LYS A 178 -13.11 -16.64 -12.60
C LYS A 178 -12.82 -15.32 -13.34
N PHE A 179 -13.85 -14.60 -13.74
CA PHE A 179 -13.69 -13.30 -14.41
C PHE A 179 -12.96 -12.29 -13.53
N LEU A 180 -13.35 -12.15 -12.25
CA LEU A 180 -12.68 -11.27 -11.31
C LEU A 180 -11.23 -11.69 -11.03
N SER A 181 -10.96 -13.00 -10.94
CA SER A 181 -9.59 -13.52 -10.76
C SER A 181 -8.71 -13.20 -11.96
N LYS A 182 -9.21 -13.41 -13.18
CA LYS A 182 -8.48 -13.07 -14.42
C LYS A 182 -8.22 -11.56 -14.51
N SER A 183 -9.23 -10.75 -14.22
CA SER A 183 -9.11 -9.30 -14.18
C SER A 183 -8.04 -8.84 -13.17
N PHE A 184 -8.00 -9.47 -11.99
CA PHE A 184 -6.99 -9.15 -10.98
C PHE A 184 -5.57 -9.54 -11.39
N GLN A 185 -5.38 -10.70 -12.01
CA GLN A 185 -4.08 -11.11 -12.58
C GLN A 185 -3.60 -10.12 -13.65
N SER A 186 -4.49 -9.77 -14.58
CA SER A 186 -4.17 -8.76 -15.61
C SER A 186 -3.82 -7.41 -14.98
N TRP A 187 -4.55 -6.97 -13.94
CA TRP A 187 -4.23 -5.75 -13.20
C TRP A 187 -2.83 -5.76 -12.58
N GLN A 188 -2.41 -6.90 -12.03
CA GLN A 188 -1.07 -7.05 -11.44
C GLN A 188 0.04 -7.02 -12.50
N ASN A 189 -0.21 -7.59 -13.69
CA ASN A 189 0.78 -7.63 -14.78
C ASN A 189 1.11 -6.23 -15.31
N TYR A 190 0.16 -5.29 -15.25
CA TYR A 190 0.37 -3.92 -15.70
C TYR A 190 0.82 -2.99 -14.55
N ALA A 191 1.98 -3.35 -13.96
CA ALA A 191 2.66 -2.56 -12.94
C ALA A 191 4.14 -2.37 -13.34
N PRO A 192 4.78 -1.24 -12.97
CA PRO A 192 4.23 -0.09 -12.26
C PRO A 192 3.46 0.90 -13.15
N VAL A 193 2.76 1.85 -12.52
CA VAL A 193 2.15 3.03 -13.16
C VAL A 193 2.75 4.32 -12.55
N LEU A 194 2.41 5.49 -13.09
CA LEU A 194 2.81 6.77 -12.51
C LEU A 194 2.13 6.97 -11.14
N ASP A 195 2.82 7.61 -10.22
CA ASP A 195 2.34 7.81 -8.84
C ASP A 195 1.06 8.67 -8.80
N GLU A 196 0.94 9.64 -9.71
CA GLU A 196 -0.24 10.49 -9.90
C GLU A 196 -1.47 9.71 -10.36
N ASP A 197 -1.29 8.66 -11.17
CA ASP A 197 -2.36 7.81 -11.70
C ASP A 197 -2.77 6.70 -10.74
N PHE A 198 -1.83 6.28 -9.86
CA PHE A 198 -2.00 5.08 -9.04
C PHE A 198 -3.27 5.12 -8.18
N SER A 199 -3.48 6.20 -7.45
CA SER A 199 -4.63 6.34 -6.54
C SER A 199 -5.95 6.37 -7.30
N LYS A 200 -6.00 7.11 -8.43
CA LYS A 200 -7.18 7.22 -9.29
C LYS A 200 -7.56 5.88 -9.90
N LEU A 201 -6.59 5.20 -10.52
CA LEU A 201 -6.81 3.90 -11.15
C LEU A 201 -7.22 2.83 -10.13
N LYS A 202 -6.58 2.82 -8.94
CA LYS A 202 -6.94 1.90 -7.85
C LYS A 202 -8.38 2.09 -7.39
N SER A 203 -8.79 3.35 -7.18
CA SER A 203 -10.16 3.67 -6.76
C SER A 203 -11.17 3.26 -7.83
N ALA A 204 -10.95 3.62 -9.10
CA ALA A 204 -11.82 3.27 -10.21
C ALA A 204 -11.95 1.73 -10.37
N TYR A 205 -10.83 1.00 -10.25
CA TYR A 205 -10.85 -0.46 -10.30
C TYR A 205 -11.68 -1.08 -9.16
N GLN A 206 -11.57 -0.54 -7.94
CA GLN A 206 -12.36 -0.99 -6.80
C GLN A 206 -13.85 -0.74 -7.01
N GLU A 207 -14.21 0.46 -7.49
CA GLU A 207 -15.60 0.80 -7.80
C GLU A 207 -16.19 -0.10 -8.90
N ALA A 208 -15.47 -0.31 -9.99
CA ALA A 208 -15.91 -1.16 -11.10
C ALA A 208 -16.16 -2.63 -10.67
N ARG A 209 -15.47 -3.12 -9.66
CA ARG A 209 -15.64 -4.48 -9.11
C ARG A 209 -16.82 -4.61 -8.15
N LYS A 210 -17.31 -3.54 -7.56
CA LYS A 210 -18.35 -3.58 -6.52
C LYS A 210 -19.61 -4.30 -6.94
N PRO A 211 -20.23 -4.01 -8.11
CA PRO A 211 -21.46 -4.67 -8.54
C PRO A 211 -21.29 -6.18 -8.63
N ILE A 212 -20.21 -6.64 -9.27
CA ILE A 212 -19.92 -8.08 -9.42
C ILE A 212 -19.70 -8.76 -8.08
N ASN A 213 -18.94 -8.11 -7.18
CA ASN A 213 -18.72 -8.64 -5.83
C ASN A 213 -20.03 -8.70 -5.01
N ASN A 214 -20.93 -7.74 -5.20
CA ASN A 214 -22.23 -7.76 -4.54
C ASN A 214 -23.10 -8.90 -5.08
N ALA A 215 -23.14 -9.10 -6.40
CA ALA A 215 -23.85 -10.21 -7.02
C ALA A 215 -23.33 -11.59 -6.54
N ILE A 216 -22.00 -11.74 -6.42
CA ILE A 216 -21.37 -12.93 -5.82
C ILE A 216 -21.87 -13.14 -4.39
N ARG A 217 -21.83 -12.11 -3.54
CA ARG A 217 -22.27 -12.20 -2.13
C ARG A 217 -23.75 -12.53 -2.00
N GLU A 218 -24.57 -11.95 -2.85
CA GLU A 218 -26.00 -12.27 -2.86
C GLU A 218 -26.26 -13.74 -3.23
N GLN A 219 -25.56 -14.24 -4.23
CA GLN A 219 -25.69 -15.63 -4.64
C GLN A 219 -25.12 -16.60 -3.58
N GLU A 220 -23.98 -16.28 -2.97
CA GLU A 220 -23.45 -17.02 -1.81
C GLU A 220 -24.45 -17.05 -0.66
N THR A 221 -25.12 -15.92 -0.38
CA THR A 221 -26.13 -15.81 0.68
C THR A 221 -27.39 -16.66 0.37
N LYS A 222 -27.82 -16.68 -0.90
CA LYS A 222 -28.91 -17.56 -1.35
C LYS A 222 -28.53 -19.03 -1.19
N ASN A 223 -27.36 -19.40 -1.65
CA ASN A 223 -26.83 -20.76 -1.53
C ASN A 223 -26.70 -21.18 -0.05
N PHE A 224 -26.23 -20.29 0.82
CA PHE A 224 -26.14 -20.52 2.25
C PHE A 224 -27.51 -20.88 2.85
N LYS A 225 -28.54 -20.09 2.57
CA LYS A 225 -29.91 -20.34 3.07
C LYS A 225 -30.47 -21.66 2.56
N ILE A 226 -30.25 -22.00 1.27
CA ILE A 226 -30.66 -23.28 0.71
C ILE A 226 -29.97 -24.44 1.44
N LYS A 227 -28.65 -24.35 1.64
CA LYS A 227 -27.87 -25.36 2.34
C LYS A 227 -28.29 -25.51 3.80
N GLU A 228 -28.60 -24.42 4.50
CA GLU A 228 -29.18 -24.49 5.86
C GLU A 228 -30.51 -25.20 5.88
N SER A 229 -31.41 -24.89 4.93
CA SER A 229 -32.71 -25.58 4.85
C SER A 229 -32.56 -27.08 4.58
N LEU A 230 -31.56 -27.49 3.77
CA LEU A 230 -31.26 -28.89 3.53
C LEU A 230 -30.73 -29.61 4.79
N ILE A 231 -29.89 -28.93 5.58
CA ILE A 231 -29.41 -29.41 6.86
C ILE A 231 -30.59 -29.62 7.84
N GLU A 232 -31.51 -28.65 7.92
CA GLU A 232 -32.70 -28.81 8.76
C GLU A 232 -33.58 -29.97 8.29
N ARG A 233 -33.73 -30.19 6.98
CA ARG A 233 -34.41 -31.40 6.45
C ARG A 233 -33.72 -32.68 6.89
N VAL A 234 -32.41 -32.77 6.94
CA VAL A 234 -31.69 -33.94 7.48
C VAL A 234 -31.98 -34.15 8.95
N LYS A 235 -32.04 -33.07 9.76
CA LYS A 235 -32.39 -33.17 11.20
C LYS A 235 -33.79 -33.70 11.43
N GLN A 236 -34.71 -33.39 10.50
CA GLN A 236 -36.12 -33.78 10.60
C GLN A 236 -36.38 -35.23 10.11
N ILE A 237 -35.41 -35.91 9.51
CA ILE A 237 -35.55 -37.31 9.14
C ILE A 237 -35.78 -38.13 10.41
N ASN A 238 -36.91 -38.81 10.50
CA ASN A 238 -37.27 -39.64 11.62
C ASN A 238 -38.13 -40.80 11.11
N ASP A 239 -37.45 -41.84 10.57
CA ASP A 239 -38.09 -43.08 10.14
C ASP A 239 -37.72 -44.19 11.11
N GLU A 240 -38.58 -45.20 11.22
CA GLU A 240 -38.33 -46.37 12.04
C GLU A 240 -37.19 -47.26 11.47
N ASP A 241 -37.04 -47.26 10.16
CA ASP A 241 -35.99 -48.00 9.46
C ASP A 241 -34.75 -47.12 9.22
N THR A 242 -33.62 -47.53 9.77
CA THR A 242 -32.33 -46.88 9.67
C THR A 242 -31.82 -46.78 8.22
N GLN A 243 -32.04 -47.80 7.40
CA GLN A 243 -31.64 -47.81 6.00
C GLN A 243 -32.43 -46.78 5.18
N SER A 244 -33.74 -46.61 5.48
CA SER A 244 -34.56 -45.53 4.90
C SER A 244 -34.03 -44.13 5.26
N CYS A 245 -33.60 -43.92 6.52
CA CYS A 245 -32.98 -42.70 6.96
C CYS A 245 -31.72 -42.36 6.16
N ILE A 246 -30.84 -43.37 5.97
CA ILE A 246 -29.59 -43.22 5.21
C ILE A 246 -29.88 -42.89 3.74
N GLN A 247 -30.85 -43.56 3.11
CA GLN A 247 -31.24 -43.27 1.74
C GLN A 247 -31.76 -41.84 1.56
N LYS A 248 -32.62 -41.36 2.47
CA LYS A 248 -33.12 -39.98 2.49
C LYS A 248 -32.00 -38.96 2.67
N TYR A 249 -31.06 -39.23 3.58
CA TYR A 249 -29.87 -38.42 3.74
C TYR A 249 -29.01 -38.37 2.48
N GLN A 250 -28.75 -39.50 1.82
CA GLN A 250 -27.97 -39.55 0.59
C GLN A 250 -28.63 -38.70 -0.53
N LYS A 251 -29.95 -38.70 -0.61
CA LYS A 251 -30.69 -37.83 -1.55
C LYS A 251 -30.46 -36.36 -1.24
N ILE A 252 -30.65 -35.97 0.03
CA ILE A 252 -30.43 -34.58 0.45
C ILE A 252 -28.96 -34.17 0.27
N LYS A 253 -27.99 -35.04 0.52
CA LYS A 253 -26.58 -34.81 0.29
C LYS A 253 -26.27 -34.51 -1.17
N ARG A 254 -26.90 -35.21 -2.12
CA ARG A 254 -26.79 -34.91 -3.56
C ARG A 254 -27.41 -33.55 -3.89
N GLU A 255 -28.58 -33.21 -3.35
CA GLU A 255 -29.20 -31.92 -3.48
C GLU A 255 -28.25 -30.83 -2.96
N TYR A 256 -27.63 -31.02 -1.78
CA TYR A 256 -26.66 -30.10 -1.17
C TYR A 256 -25.41 -29.86 -2.06
N GLN A 257 -24.89 -30.92 -2.66
CA GLN A 257 -23.73 -30.85 -3.55
C GLN A 257 -24.03 -30.11 -4.85
N ASN A 258 -25.27 -30.15 -5.32
CA ASN A 258 -25.72 -29.42 -6.50
C ASN A 258 -26.00 -27.93 -6.24
N VAL A 259 -26.15 -27.51 -4.99
CA VAL A 259 -26.18 -26.10 -4.60
C VAL A 259 -24.78 -25.53 -4.74
N GLY A 260 -24.66 -24.39 -5.41
CA GLY A 260 -23.38 -23.72 -5.58
C GLY A 260 -22.71 -23.34 -4.25
N PRO A 261 -21.49 -22.76 -4.31
CA PRO A 261 -20.76 -22.33 -3.13
C PRO A 261 -21.53 -21.30 -2.29
N ALA A 262 -21.45 -21.43 -0.96
CA ALA A 262 -22.03 -20.51 0.02
C ALA A 262 -20.97 -19.58 0.66
N GLY A 263 -19.81 -19.45 0.02
CA GLY A 263 -18.68 -18.65 0.46
C GLY A 263 -17.63 -19.44 1.22
N LYS A 264 -16.37 -19.08 0.99
CA LYS A 264 -15.19 -19.79 1.49
C LYS A 264 -15.20 -20.04 3.02
N LYS A 265 -15.75 -19.09 3.79
CA LYS A 265 -15.83 -19.23 5.26
C LYS A 265 -16.96 -20.14 5.71
N ASN A 266 -18.07 -20.15 4.99
CA ASN A 266 -19.29 -20.85 5.37
C ASN A 266 -19.28 -22.32 4.96
N GLU A 267 -18.67 -22.65 3.82
CA GLU A 267 -18.64 -24.03 3.29
C GLU A 267 -18.17 -25.09 4.30
N PRO A 268 -17.02 -24.93 4.98
CA PRO A 268 -16.57 -25.94 5.95
C PRO A 268 -17.52 -26.09 7.13
N ILE A 269 -18.15 -24.98 7.55
CA ILE A 269 -19.10 -24.97 8.68
C ILE A 269 -20.38 -25.71 8.31
N LEU A 270 -20.94 -25.39 7.14
CA LEU A 270 -22.16 -26.02 6.63
C LEU A 270 -21.94 -27.54 6.38
N TRP A 271 -20.79 -27.90 5.80
CA TRP A 271 -20.44 -29.28 5.58
C TRP A 271 -20.32 -30.09 6.88
N LYS A 272 -19.69 -29.52 7.91
CA LYS A 272 -19.61 -30.11 9.25
C LYS A 272 -21.00 -30.29 9.87
N LYS A 273 -21.88 -29.28 9.75
CA LYS A 273 -23.26 -29.35 10.25
C LYS A 273 -24.06 -30.45 9.52
N LEU A 274 -23.92 -30.57 8.20
CA LEU A 274 -24.62 -31.57 7.40
C LEU A 274 -24.22 -32.99 7.83
N ASN A 275 -22.91 -33.24 7.94
CA ASN A 275 -22.43 -34.59 8.36
C ASN A 275 -22.81 -34.89 9.80
N GLY A 276 -22.61 -33.95 10.73
CA GLY A 276 -22.98 -34.16 12.12
C GLY A 276 -24.48 -34.36 12.34
N ALA A 277 -25.34 -33.83 11.48
CA ALA A 277 -26.77 -34.14 11.51
C ALA A 277 -27.09 -35.59 11.07
N ALA A 278 -26.21 -36.20 10.27
CA ALA A 278 -26.36 -37.53 9.73
C ALA A 278 -25.65 -38.63 10.57
N ASP A 279 -24.72 -38.27 11.45
CA ASP A 279 -23.91 -39.20 12.24
C ASP A 279 -24.79 -40.21 13.01
N ARG A 280 -25.93 -39.74 13.56
CA ARG A 280 -26.90 -40.56 14.28
C ARG A 280 -27.45 -41.73 13.47
N PHE A 281 -27.56 -41.61 12.15
CA PHE A 281 -28.06 -42.68 11.28
C PHE A 281 -27.01 -43.78 11.12
N TYR A 282 -25.76 -43.42 11.01
CA TYR A 282 -24.66 -44.36 10.86
C TYR A 282 -24.30 -45.03 12.20
N GLU A 283 -24.47 -44.33 13.32
CA GLU A 283 -24.32 -44.91 14.65
C GLU A 283 -25.42 -45.95 14.93
N ALA A 284 -26.68 -45.66 14.59
CA ALA A 284 -27.79 -46.58 14.71
C ALA A 284 -27.60 -47.79 13.79
N ASP A 285 -27.16 -47.61 12.55
CA ASP A 285 -26.86 -48.72 11.61
C ASP A 285 -25.78 -49.66 12.15
N LYS A 286 -24.69 -49.09 12.71
CA LYS A 286 -23.64 -49.90 13.37
C LYS A 286 -24.13 -50.68 14.58
N ALA A 287 -25.00 -50.08 15.38
CA ALA A 287 -25.58 -50.75 16.54
C ALA A 287 -26.46 -51.95 16.13
N LEU A 288 -27.31 -51.76 15.10
CA LEU A 288 -28.12 -52.84 14.54
C LEU A 288 -27.26 -54.01 14.01
N ILE A 289 -26.20 -53.73 13.24
CA ILE A 289 -25.28 -54.72 12.72
C ILE A 289 -24.58 -55.47 13.86
N ASN A 290 -24.17 -54.81 14.93
CA ASN A 290 -23.56 -55.46 16.09
C ASN A 290 -24.55 -56.37 16.83
N ASP A 291 -25.80 -55.93 17.02
CA ASP A 291 -26.83 -56.74 17.65
C ASP A 291 -27.14 -57.96 16.81
N GLU A 292 -27.25 -57.87 15.50
CA GLU A 292 -27.43 -59.03 14.58
C GLU A 292 -26.23 -59.96 14.66
N LEU A 293 -25.00 -59.48 14.69
CA LEU A 293 -23.80 -60.28 14.86
C LEU A 293 -23.79 -61.06 16.20
N ILE A 294 -24.24 -60.44 17.29
CA ILE A 294 -24.38 -61.12 18.59
C ILE A 294 -25.41 -62.23 18.53
N VAL A 295 -26.57 -61.98 17.89
CA VAL A 295 -27.62 -63.02 17.70
C VAL A 295 -27.08 -64.16 16.86
N ILE A 296 -26.41 -63.92 15.74
CA ILE A 296 -25.81 -64.94 14.88
C ILE A 296 -24.78 -65.80 15.64
N ASN A 297 -23.87 -65.15 16.39
CA ASN A 297 -22.86 -65.80 17.19
C ASN A 297 -23.51 -66.75 18.27
N ASN A 298 -24.54 -66.22 18.95
CA ASN A 298 -25.29 -67.02 19.94
C ASN A 298 -25.98 -68.23 19.32
N LEU A 299 -26.56 -68.08 18.11
CA LEU A 299 -27.16 -69.19 17.36
C LEU A 299 -26.13 -70.24 16.93
N LEU A 300 -24.94 -69.77 16.47
CA LEU A 300 -23.83 -70.64 16.13
C LEU A 300 -23.31 -71.42 17.33
N ASP A 301 -23.20 -70.80 18.50
CA ASP A 301 -22.81 -71.49 19.75
C ASP A 301 -23.84 -72.50 20.24
N MET A 302 -25.13 -72.26 19.99
CA MET A 302 -26.19 -73.22 20.29
C MET A 302 -26.12 -74.43 19.37
N LEU A 303 -25.96 -74.22 18.07
CA LEU A 303 -25.83 -75.32 17.09
C LEU A 303 -24.60 -76.19 17.34
N GLN A 304 -23.47 -75.60 17.77
CA GLN A 304 -22.26 -76.33 18.13
C GLN A 304 -22.40 -77.13 19.41
N LYS A 305 -23.34 -76.80 20.31
CA LYS A 305 -23.62 -77.57 21.52
C LYS A 305 -24.60 -78.70 21.31
N ASP A 306 -25.45 -78.67 20.28
CA ASP A 306 -26.39 -79.75 19.93
C ASP A 306 -25.73 -80.86 19.08
N ASP A 307 -24.51 -80.66 18.54
CA ASP A 307 -23.74 -81.66 17.78
C ASP A 307 -22.72 -82.44 18.67
N CYS A 308 -22.72 -82.25 19.98
CA CYS A 308 -21.95 -83.03 20.97
C CYS A 308 -22.85 -83.92 21.81
#